data_762a452800e0a4155e8901ee04357d2f
#
_entry.id   762a452800e0a4155e8901ee04357d2f
#
_cell.length_a   1.000
_cell.length_b   1.000
_cell.length_c   1.000
_cell.angle_alpha   90.00
_cell.angle_beta   90.00
_cell.angle_gamma   90.00
#
_symmetry.space_group_name_H-M   'P 1'
#
loop_
_entity.id
_entity.type
_entity.pdbx_description
1 polymer ?
#
loop_
_entity_poly.entity_id
_entity_poly.type
_entity_poly.pdbx_seq_one_letter_code
_entity_poly.pdbx_strand_id
1 'polypeptide(L)'
;MLMSVTADRVVPPGHTDPMLDLLLPLQCGGCGAPATRWCPDCAAALAVADDQPHVVTPRVDPDVPVFALGRHAGPRRQAVVALKERGRSDLTAPLAHALALGMHRLLNWGILDTPLTVVPAPTRRLAARRRGGDPVTRLAVRATGAHPGIGVAPVLRFRTGVRDSVGLDSAARERNIAGRIRTTGPVPGDVLVIDDVVTTGATAAESVRVLRAAGAHVTGVLVLAAA
;
A
#
# COMPACT_ATOMS: atom_id res chain seq x y z
N MET A 1 -41.27 2.57 16.53
CA MET A 1 -40.39 1.53 17.09
C MET A 1 -38.96 2.05 16.97
N LEU A 2 -38.51 2.72 18.04
CA LEU A 2 -37.18 3.40 18.06
C LEU A 2 -36.08 2.34 18.27
N MET A 3 -35.20 2.19 17.32
CA MET A 3 -33.97 1.40 17.51
C MET A 3 -32.88 2.29 18.12
N SER A 4 -32.49 1.91 19.33
CA SER A 4 -31.44 2.53 20.13
C SER A 4 -30.06 2.32 19.45
N VAL A 5 -29.39 3.41 19.16
CA VAL A 5 -27.99 3.40 18.69
C VAL A 5 -27.11 3.22 19.93
N THR A 6 -26.46 2.05 20.04
CA THR A 6 -25.47 1.77 21.09
C THR A 6 -24.19 2.55 20.79
N ALA A 7 -23.80 3.39 21.73
CA ALA A 7 -22.55 4.15 21.71
C ALA A 7 -21.34 3.21 21.67
N ASP A 8 -20.51 3.41 20.65
CA ASP A 8 -19.25 2.72 20.45
C ASP A 8 -18.28 3.06 21.60
N ARG A 9 -17.78 2.04 22.28
CA ARG A 9 -16.82 2.19 23.38
C ARG A 9 -15.49 2.68 22.79
N VAL A 10 -15.15 3.91 23.06
CA VAL A 10 -13.80 4.44 22.91
C VAL A 10 -12.87 3.65 23.83
N VAL A 11 -12.02 2.81 23.24
CA VAL A 11 -10.94 2.12 23.97
C VAL A 11 -9.91 3.17 24.38
N PRO A 12 -9.61 3.35 25.69
CA PRO A 12 -8.61 4.31 26.11
C PRO A 12 -7.22 3.90 25.59
N PRO A 13 -6.33 4.86 25.27
CA PRO A 13 -4.98 4.57 24.87
C PRO A 13 -4.25 3.79 26.00
N GLY A 14 -3.70 2.63 25.64
CA GLY A 14 -2.94 1.80 26.57
C GLY A 14 -1.84 2.61 27.26
N HIS A 15 -1.74 2.46 28.58
CA HIS A 15 -0.68 3.04 29.41
C HIS A 15 0.68 2.60 28.86
N THR A 16 1.38 3.52 28.21
CA THR A 16 2.83 3.38 27.94
C THR A 16 3.56 3.85 29.19
N ASP A 17 4.57 3.10 29.59
CA ASP A 17 5.40 3.38 30.77
C ASP A 17 6.15 4.71 30.54
N PRO A 18 5.96 5.76 31.39
CA PRO A 18 6.52 7.09 31.15
C PRO A 18 8.06 7.12 31.09
N MET A 19 8.74 6.09 31.63
CA MET A 19 10.20 5.95 31.51
C MET A 19 10.65 5.49 30.12
N LEU A 20 9.84 4.70 29.39
CA LEU A 20 10.14 4.28 28.01
C LEU A 20 9.92 5.44 27.01
N ASP A 21 8.98 6.32 27.26
CA ASP A 21 8.73 7.50 26.44
C ASP A 21 9.87 8.55 26.55
N LEU A 22 10.63 8.55 27.62
CA LEU A 22 11.79 9.42 27.80
C LEU A 22 13.02 8.93 27.03
N LEU A 23 13.14 7.62 26.80
CA LEU A 23 14.27 7.00 26.08
C LEU A 23 14.04 6.91 24.57
N LEU A 24 12.77 6.86 24.12
CA LEU A 24 12.38 6.82 22.70
C LEU A 24 11.17 7.75 22.50
N PRO A 25 11.41 9.05 22.34
CA PRO A 25 10.32 10.03 22.23
C PRO A 25 9.40 9.65 21.07
N LEU A 26 8.10 9.53 21.39
CA LEU A 26 7.06 9.28 20.42
C LEU A 26 7.06 10.41 19.37
N GLN A 27 7.22 10.06 18.10
CA GLN A 27 7.25 11.03 17.01
C GLN A 27 6.26 10.66 15.92
N CYS A 28 5.64 11.68 15.34
CA CYS A 28 4.76 11.51 14.20
C CYS A 28 5.49 10.88 13.01
N GLY A 29 4.94 9.80 12.47
CA GLY A 29 5.53 9.10 11.34
C GLY A 29 5.55 9.89 10.02
N GLY A 30 4.83 11.01 9.95
CA GLY A 30 4.78 11.88 8.79
C GLY A 30 5.71 13.10 8.89
N CYS A 31 5.60 13.90 9.95
CA CYS A 31 6.36 15.15 10.09
C CYS A 31 7.41 15.15 11.20
N GLY A 32 7.44 14.11 12.06
CA GLY A 32 8.35 14.04 13.19
C GLY A 32 7.88 14.81 14.42
N ALA A 33 6.69 15.40 14.44
CA ALA A 33 6.16 16.13 15.61
C ALA A 33 6.20 15.25 16.86
N PRO A 34 6.64 15.78 18.02
CA PRO A 34 6.78 15.02 19.25
C PRO A 34 5.42 14.62 19.85
N ALA A 35 5.45 13.66 20.78
CA ALA A 35 4.33 13.22 21.60
C ALA A 35 3.10 12.68 20.83
N THR A 36 3.24 12.29 19.56
CA THR A 36 2.17 11.69 18.79
C THR A 36 2.71 10.68 17.77
N ARG A 37 1.94 9.62 17.49
CA ARG A 37 2.30 8.65 16.44
C ARG A 37 1.90 9.13 15.07
N TRP A 38 0.78 9.85 14.98
CA TRP A 38 0.21 10.40 13.76
C TRP A 38 -0.58 11.66 14.09
N CYS A 39 -0.07 12.83 13.71
CA CYS A 39 -0.69 14.11 14.05
C CYS A 39 -1.83 14.47 13.09
N PRO A 40 -2.75 15.37 13.49
CA PRO A 40 -3.86 15.82 12.65
C PRO A 40 -3.43 16.40 11.31
N ASP A 41 -2.34 17.18 11.27
CA ASP A 41 -1.83 17.81 10.03
C ASP A 41 -1.36 16.74 9.03
N CYS A 42 -0.70 15.69 9.51
CA CYS A 42 -0.32 14.57 8.65
C CYS A 42 -1.52 13.73 8.22
N ALA A 43 -2.55 13.61 9.07
CA ALA A 43 -3.80 12.97 8.69
C ALA A 43 -4.50 13.75 7.58
N ALA A 44 -4.57 15.08 7.69
CA ALA A 44 -5.11 15.97 6.65
C ALA A 44 -4.30 15.90 5.35
N ALA A 45 -2.95 15.88 5.44
CA ALA A 45 -2.07 15.75 4.27
C ALA A 45 -2.16 14.37 3.57
N LEU A 46 -2.63 13.33 4.27
CA LEU A 46 -2.88 12.00 3.71
C LEU A 46 -4.32 11.81 3.24
N ALA A 47 -5.21 12.72 3.56
CA ALA A 47 -6.62 12.65 3.16
C ALA A 47 -6.74 12.48 1.63
N VAL A 48 -7.70 11.68 1.23
CA VAL A 48 -8.01 11.43 -0.18
C VAL A 48 -9.05 12.44 -0.63
N ALA A 49 -8.64 13.37 -1.49
CA ALA A 49 -9.53 14.41 -2.03
C ALA A 49 -10.57 13.81 -2.99
N ASP A 50 -11.60 14.58 -3.34
CA ASP A 50 -12.73 14.09 -4.14
C ASP A 50 -12.36 13.70 -5.56
N ASP A 51 -11.30 14.29 -6.11
CA ASP A 51 -10.73 14.03 -7.42
C ASP A 51 -9.63 12.94 -7.42
N GLN A 52 -9.34 12.34 -6.28
CA GLN A 52 -8.33 11.28 -6.14
C GLN A 52 -8.99 9.89 -6.08
N PRO A 53 -8.28 8.85 -6.56
CA PRO A 53 -6.89 8.83 -7.06
C PRO A 53 -6.76 9.40 -8.48
N HIS A 54 -5.58 9.94 -8.80
CA HIS A 54 -5.25 10.39 -10.15
C HIS A 54 -4.59 9.30 -10.97
N VAL A 55 -4.85 9.28 -12.29
CA VAL A 55 -4.08 8.46 -13.23
C VAL A 55 -2.68 9.03 -13.37
N VAL A 56 -1.68 8.16 -13.30
CA VAL A 56 -0.28 8.52 -13.51
C VAL A 56 0.34 7.62 -14.58
N THR A 57 1.28 8.16 -15.34
CA THR A 57 1.99 7.42 -16.39
C THR A 57 3.43 7.17 -15.93
N PRO A 58 3.75 5.98 -15.41
CA PRO A 58 5.12 5.63 -15.08
C PRO A 58 5.94 5.41 -16.36
N ARG A 59 7.27 5.51 -16.25
CA ARG A 59 8.18 5.35 -17.40
C ARG A 59 8.09 3.96 -18.04
N VAL A 60 7.90 2.92 -17.25
CA VAL A 60 7.59 1.56 -17.72
C VAL A 60 6.10 1.36 -17.58
N ASP A 61 5.41 1.35 -18.72
CA ASP A 61 3.96 1.19 -18.79
C ASP A 61 3.56 -0.26 -18.42
N PRO A 62 2.68 -0.46 -17.45
CA PRO A 62 2.13 -1.78 -17.13
C PRO A 62 1.01 -2.24 -18.05
N ASP A 63 0.65 -1.48 -19.09
CA ASP A 63 -0.50 -1.70 -19.98
C ASP A 63 -1.86 -1.75 -19.27
N VAL A 64 -1.96 -1.13 -18.10
CA VAL A 64 -3.19 -0.90 -17.33
C VAL A 64 -3.10 0.45 -16.64
N PRO A 65 -4.24 1.10 -16.30
CA PRO A 65 -4.23 2.34 -15.55
C PRO A 65 -3.49 2.22 -14.21
N VAL A 66 -2.64 3.20 -13.91
CA VAL A 66 -1.99 3.33 -12.62
C VAL A 66 -2.58 4.52 -11.88
N PHE A 67 -3.17 4.25 -10.72
CA PHE A 67 -3.83 5.24 -9.88
C PHE A 67 -2.98 5.55 -8.66
N ALA A 68 -2.69 6.82 -8.41
CA ALA A 68 -1.94 7.27 -7.24
C ALA A 68 -2.79 8.20 -6.37
N LEU A 69 -2.73 8.01 -5.05
CA LEU A 69 -3.41 8.87 -4.07
C LEU A 69 -2.67 10.20 -3.88
N GLY A 70 -1.55 10.41 -4.53
CA GLY A 70 -0.82 11.67 -4.53
C GLY A 70 0.67 11.49 -4.82
N ARG A 71 1.41 12.60 -4.68
CA ARG A 71 2.86 12.63 -4.93
C ARG A 71 3.64 11.97 -3.79
N HIS A 72 4.76 11.33 -4.11
CA HIS A 72 5.71 10.80 -3.13
C HIS A 72 6.57 11.92 -2.52
N ALA A 73 5.93 12.79 -1.73
CA ALA A 73 6.52 13.97 -1.12
C ALA A 73 5.97 14.19 0.31
N GLY A 74 6.60 15.08 1.09
CA GLY A 74 6.14 15.52 2.40
C GLY A 74 5.78 14.39 3.38
N PRO A 75 4.71 14.56 4.16
CA PRO A 75 4.25 13.58 5.16
C PRO A 75 3.95 12.21 4.57
N ARG A 76 3.38 12.14 3.34
CA ARG A 76 3.09 10.89 2.64
C ARG A 76 4.35 10.05 2.41
N ARG A 77 5.41 10.68 1.89
CA ARG A 77 6.72 10.03 1.68
C ARG A 77 7.31 9.56 3.01
N GLN A 78 7.30 10.39 4.04
CA GLN A 78 7.88 10.05 5.34
C GLN A 78 7.14 8.87 5.98
N ALA A 79 5.81 8.84 5.92
CA ALA A 79 5.00 7.74 6.45
C ALA A 79 5.28 6.41 5.73
N VAL A 80 5.37 6.43 4.39
CA VAL A 80 5.71 5.23 3.61
C VAL A 80 7.13 4.74 3.94
N VAL A 81 8.11 5.62 4.01
CA VAL A 81 9.49 5.28 4.40
C VAL A 81 9.53 4.74 5.83
N ALA A 82 8.82 5.37 6.77
CA ALA A 82 8.77 4.91 8.16
C ALA A 82 8.15 3.52 8.29
N LEU A 83 7.06 3.23 7.56
CA LEU A 83 6.45 1.91 7.50
C LEU A 83 7.42 0.87 6.89
N LYS A 84 8.07 1.22 5.77
CA LYS A 84 8.93 0.29 5.01
C LYS A 84 10.27 0.02 5.68
N GLU A 85 10.91 1.05 6.21
CA GLU A 85 12.33 0.98 6.58
C GLU A 85 12.55 1.06 8.10
N ARG A 86 11.66 1.75 8.82
CA ARG A 86 11.78 1.96 10.26
C ARG A 86 10.87 1.04 11.10
N GLY A 87 10.13 0.13 10.45
CA GLY A 87 9.25 -0.84 11.12
C GLY A 87 8.03 -0.23 11.84
N ARG A 88 7.64 1.02 11.51
CA ARG A 88 6.51 1.74 12.12
C ARG A 88 5.17 1.11 11.71
N SER A 89 4.84 -0.02 12.29
CA SER A 89 3.61 -0.77 12.02
C SER A 89 2.33 -0.01 12.40
N ASP A 90 2.41 0.94 13.31
CA ASP A 90 1.34 1.86 13.69
C ASP A 90 0.81 2.69 12.52
N LEU A 91 1.65 2.95 11.51
CA LEU A 91 1.27 3.66 10.28
C LEU A 91 0.46 2.80 9.30
N THR A 92 0.35 1.49 9.54
CA THR A 92 -0.47 0.62 8.68
C THR A 92 -1.93 1.08 8.66
N ALA A 93 -2.48 1.53 9.79
CA ALA A 93 -3.88 1.95 9.87
C ALA A 93 -4.19 3.19 9.01
N PRO A 94 -3.50 4.34 9.17
CA PRO A 94 -3.79 5.53 8.37
C PRO A 94 -3.49 5.34 6.88
N LEU A 95 -2.44 4.61 6.52
CA LEU A 95 -2.10 4.34 5.11
C LEU A 95 -3.10 3.37 4.45
N ALA A 96 -3.54 2.33 5.17
CA ALA A 96 -4.58 1.42 4.67
C ALA A 96 -5.93 2.11 4.54
N HIS A 97 -6.27 3.04 5.44
CA HIS A 97 -7.49 3.85 5.31
C HIS A 97 -7.48 4.69 4.03
N ALA A 98 -6.36 5.33 3.70
CA ALA A 98 -6.23 6.06 2.45
C ALA A 98 -6.41 5.15 1.21
N LEU A 99 -5.82 3.93 1.21
CA LEU A 99 -6.02 2.95 0.14
C LEU A 99 -7.48 2.51 0.04
N ALA A 100 -8.15 2.27 1.18
CA ALA A 100 -9.57 1.90 1.21
C ALA A 100 -10.44 2.98 0.57
N LEU A 101 -10.21 4.26 0.91
CA LEU A 101 -10.91 5.39 0.30
C LEU A 101 -10.65 5.47 -1.20
N GLY A 102 -9.39 5.29 -1.64
CA GLY A 102 -9.05 5.27 -3.06
C GLY A 102 -9.77 4.16 -3.83
N MET A 103 -9.79 2.93 -3.29
CA MET A 103 -10.56 1.82 -3.88
C MET A 103 -12.06 2.13 -3.93
N HIS A 104 -12.62 2.66 -2.84
CA HIS A 104 -14.03 3.03 -2.79
C HIS A 104 -14.39 4.07 -3.87
N ARG A 105 -13.50 5.04 -4.12
CA ARG A 105 -13.68 6.02 -5.22
C ARG A 105 -13.68 5.34 -6.58
N LEU A 106 -12.72 4.45 -6.83
CA LEU A 106 -12.64 3.73 -8.10
C LEU A 106 -13.88 2.86 -8.34
N LEU A 107 -14.44 2.25 -7.30
CA LEU A 107 -15.73 1.54 -7.36
C LEU A 107 -16.88 2.49 -7.67
N ASN A 108 -16.97 3.63 -6.97
CA ASN A 108 -18.05 4.61 -7.19
C ASN A 108 -17.99 5.25 -8.58
N TRP A 109 -16.81 5.36 -9.18
CA TRP A 109 -16.62 5.86 -10.55
C TRP A 109 -16.87 4.79 -11.63
N GLY A 110 -17.20 3.53 -11.22
CA GLY A 110 -17.38 2.42 -12.15
C GLY A 110 -16.11 1.98 -12.88
N ILE A 111 -14.94 2.30 -12.30
CA ILE A 111 -13.63 1.86 -12.82
C ILE A 111 -13.31 0.46 -12.34
N LEU A 112 -13.76 0.12 -11.15
CA LEU A 112 -13.67 -1.21 -10.55
C LEU A 112 -15.06 -1.75 -10.28
N ASP A 113 -15.20 -3.06 -10.39
CA ASP A 113 -16.42 -3.80 -10.04
C ASP A 113 -16.12 -4.87 -8.99
N THR A 114 -17.15 -5.40 -8.36
CA THR A 114 -17.06 -6.56 -7.46
C THR A 114 -17.80 -7.77 -8.06
N PRO A 115 -17.30 -9.00 -7.87
CA PRO A 115 -16.20 -9.39 -6.97
C PRO A 115 -14.81 -9.02 -7.51
N LEU A 116 -13.93 -8.52 -6.62
CA LEU A 116 -12.59 -8.06 -6.95
C LEU A 116 -11.54 -8.79 -6.10
N THR A 117 -10.43 -9.17 -6.71
CA THR A 117 -9.26 -9.67 -5.99
C THR A 117 -8.14 -8.63 -5.93
N VAL A 118 -7.78 -8.22 -4.74
CA VAL A 118 -6.62 -7.35 -4.51
C VAL A 118 -5.36 -8.20 -4.40
N VAL A 119 -4.38 -7.90 -5.25
CA VAL A 119 -3.07 -8.58 -5.24
C VAL A 119 -2.00 -7.59 -4.81
N PRO A 120 -1.41 -7.75 -3.61
CA PRO A 120 -0.29 -6.91 -3.19
C PRO A 120 0.96 -7.18 -4.04
N ALA A 121 1.62 -6.09 -4.46
CA ALA A 121 2.90 -6.17 -5.14
C ALA A 121 3.93 -6.90 -4.28
N PRO A 122 4.89 -7.63 -4.87
CA PRO A 122 5.78 -8.48 -4.11
C PRO A 122 6.82 -7.67 -3.35
N THR A 123 7.01 -7.98 -2.09
CA THR A 123 8.11 -7.45 -1.25
C THR A 123 9.25 -8.45 -1.16
N ARG A 124 10.49 -7.98 -1.08
CA ARG A 124 11.66 -8.85 -0.96
C ARG A 124 11.67 -9.59 0.38
N ARG A 125 11.88 -10.90 0.35
CA ARG A 125 11.77 -11.78 1.54
C ARG A 125 12.65 -11.36 2.72
N LEU A 126 13.89 -10.95 2.47
CA LEU A 126 14.81 -10.51 3.53
C LEU A 126 14.31 -9.23 4.22
N ALA A 127 13.83 -8.28 3.44
CA ALA A 127 13.25 -7.05 3.94
C ALA A 127 11.93 -7.31 4.71
N ALA A 128 11.08 -8.22 4.21
CA ALA A 128 9.84 -8.61 4.89
C ALA A 128 10.11 -9.34 6.21
N ARG A 129 11.06 -10.29 6.26
CA ARG A 129 11.42 -11.02 7.49
C ARG A 129 11.96 -10.10 8.58
N ARG A 130 12.84 -9.15 8.23
CA ARG A 130 13.40 -8.18 9.19
C ARG A 130 12.35 -7.26 9.81
N ARG A 131 11.19 -7.07 9.15
CA ARG A 131 10.11 -6.14 9.52
C ARG A 131 8.86 -6.83 10.09
N GLY A 132 8.93 -8.11 10.42
CA GLY A 132 7.79 -8.86 10.98
C GLY A 132 6.65 -9.08 9.98
N GLY A 133 6.95 -9.14 8.67
CA GLY A 133 5.99 -9.42 7.60
C GLY A 133 6.05 -8.41 6.44
N ASP A 134 5.26 -8.69 5.41
CA ASP A 134 5.17 -7.84 4.22
C ASP A 134 4.25 -6.63 4.47
N PRO A 135 4.78 -5.39 4.43
CA PRO A 135 3.98 -4.20 4.70
C PRO A 135 2.87 -3.97 3.66
N VAL A 136 3.11 -4.26 2.37
CA VAL A 136 2.12 -4.07 1.30
C VAL A 136 0.96 -5.06 1.48
N THR A 137 1.24 -6.30 1.83
CA THR A 137 0.20 -7.29 2.16
C THR A 137 -0.63 -6.84 3.37
N ARG A 138 0.00 -6.33 4.43
CA ARG A 138 -0.75 -5.80 5.59
C ARG A 138 -1.63 -4.61 5.24
N LEU A 139 -1.13 -3.70 4.40
CA LEU A 139 -1.93 -2.58 3.88
C LEU A 139 -3.14 -3.09 3.11
N ALA A 140 -2.95 -4.03 2.17
CA ALA A 140 -4.02 -4.61 1.37
C ALA A 140 -5.09 -5.27 2.24
N VAL A 141 -4.70 -6.17 3.15
CA VAL A 141 -5.64 -6.86 4.06
C VAL A 141 -6.44 -5.87 4.91
N ARG A 142 -5.78 -4.85 5.45
CA ARG A 142 -6.47 -3.85 6.27
C ARG A 142 -7.38 -2.92 5.45
N ALA A 143 -6.97 -2.58 4.24
CA ALA A 143 -7.76 -1.71 3.36
C ALA A 143 -9.04 -2.38 2.85
N THR A 144 -9.02 -3.70 2.65
CA THR A 144 -10.16 -4.47 2.12
C THR A 144 -11.07 -5.05 3.19
N GLY A 145 -10.64 -5.10 4.45
CA GLY A 145 -11.29 -5.85 5.52
C GLY A 145 -12.75 -5.47 5.82
N ALA A 146 -13.22 -4.30 5.38
CA ALA A 146 -14.60 -3.85 5.53
C ALA A 146 -15.49 -4.13 4.30
N HIS A 147 -14.94 -4.65 3.19
CA HIS A 147 -15.68 -4.81 1.93
C HIS A 147 -15.88 -6.30 1.58
N PRO A 148 -17.12 -6.84 1.70
CA PRO A 148 -17.37 -8.27 1.55
C PRO A 148 -17.11 -8.81 0.13
N GLY A 149 -17.16 -7.95 -0.89
CA GLY A 149 -16.90 -8.31 -2.30
C GLY A 149 -15.45 -8.23 -2.71
N ILE A 150 -14.51 -7.93 -1.80
CA ILE A 150 -13.07 -7.76 -2.12
C ILE A 150 -12.23 -8.73 -1.31
N GLY A 151 -11.57 -9.65 -2.00
CA GLY A 151 -10.60 -10.58 -1.42
C GLY A 151 -9.15 -10.12 -1.58
N VAL A 152 -8.23 -10.68 -0.78
CA VAL A 152 -6.78 -10.43 -0.92
C VAL A 152 -6.06 -11.73 -1.23
N ALA A 153 -5.29 -11.74 -2.33
CA ALA A 153 -4.49 -12.88 -2.76
C ALA A 153 -3.00 -12.49 -2.85
N PRO A 154 -2.17 -12.71 -1.81
CA PRO A 154 -0.75 -12.38 -1.85
C PRO A 154 0.05 -13.47 -2.60
N VAL A 155 -0.20 -13.61 -3.89
CA VAL A 155 0.38 -14.65 -4.76
C VAL A 155 1.69 -14.25 -5.43
N LEU A 156 2.01 -12.97 -5.50
CA LEU A 156 3.23 -12.51 -6.15
C LEU A 156 4.46 -12.65 -5.26
N ARG A 157 5.56 -13.13 -5.82
CA ARG A 157 6.84 -13.30 -5.12
C ARG A 157 8.01 -12.94 -6.05
N PHE A 158 9.04 -12.32 -5.49
CA PHE A 158 10.33 -12.23 -6.19
C PHE A 158 10.98 -13.62 -6.29
N ARG A 159 11.61 -13.93 -7.42
CA ARG A 159 12.51 -15.07 -7.58
C ARG A 159 13.75 -14.86 -6.69
N THR A 160 14.42 -15.95 -6.32
CA THR A 160 15.68 -15.89 -5.58
C THR A 160 16.77 -15.20 -6.42
N GLY A 161 17.68 -14.47 -5.76
CA GLY A 161 18.82 -13.79 -6.44
C GLY A 161 18.56 -12.36 -6.92
N VAL A 162 17.40 -11.77 -6.62
CA VAL A 162 17.13 -10.35 -6.90
C VAL A 162 17.92 -9.48 -5.90
N ARG A 163 18.87 -8.67 -6.43
CA ARG A 163 19.69 -7.75 -5.63
C ARG A 163 18.84 -6.61 -5.07
N ASP A 164 19.28 -6.02 -3.96
CA ASP A 164 18.66 -4.82 -3.44
C ASP A 164 18.77 -3.65 -4.41
N SER A 165 17.66 -2.91 -4.57
CA SER A 165 17.60 -1.76 -5.49
C SER A 165 18.10 -0.47 -4.84
N VAL A 166 18.61 -0.55 -3.59
CA VAL A 166 19.22 0.60 -2.90
C VAL A 166 20.46 1.01 -3.67
N GLY A 167 20.52 2.29 -4.09
CA GLY A 167 21.65 2.81 -4.87
C GLY A 167 21.63 2.51 -6.38
N LEU A 168 20.65 1.75 -6.89
CA LEU A 168 20.50 1.54 -8.32
C LEU A 168 19.82 2.73 -8.99
N ASP A 169 20.30 3.12 -10.17
CA ASP A 169 19.61 4.05 -11.06
C ASP A 169 18.31 3.43 -11.61
N SER A 170 17.52 4.24 -12.31
CA SER A 170 16.22 3.80 -12.84
C SER A 170 16.36 2.64 -13.82
N ALA A 171 17.34 2.66 -14.73
CA ALA A 171 17.55 1.63 -15.74
C ALA A 171 18.03 0.30 -15.10
N ALA A 172 18.89 0.39 -14.08
CA ALA A 172 19.32 -0.78 -13.31
C ALA A 172 18.18 -1.40 -12.49
N ARG A 173 17.26 -0.59 -11.95
CA ARG A 173 16.04 -1.10 -11.29
C ARG A 173 15.15 -1.88 -12.24
N GLU A 174 14.94 -1.38 -13.44
CA GLU A 174 14.15 -2.07 -14.46
C GLU A 174 14.73 -3.43 -14.81
N ARG A 175 16.02 -3.46 -15.18
CA ARG A 175 16.72 -4.71 -15.49
C ARG A 175 16.71 -5.69 -14.31
N ASN A 176 16.75 -5.18 -13.09
CA ASN A 176 16.75 -6.01 -11.88
C ASN A 176 15.36 -6.63 -11.57
N ILE A 177 14.27 -6.10 -12.15
CA ILE A 177 12.91 -6.56 -11.89
C ILE A 177 12.36 -7.41 -13.04
N ALA A 178 12.73 -7.12 -14.28
CA ALA A 178 12.27 -7.84 -15.46
C ALA A 178 12.53 -9.38 -15.33
N GLY A 179 11.48 -10.19 -15.50
CA GLY A 179 11.53 -11.64 -15.35
C GLY A 179 11.75 -12.15 -13.91
N ARG A 180 11.78 -11.28 -12.92
CA ARG A 180 12.12 -11.64 -11.54
C ARG A 180 10.92 -11.81 -10.61
N ILE A 181 9.71 -11.54 -11.09
CA ILE A 181 8.48 -11.81 -10.35
C ILE A 181 7.89 -13.14 -10.85
N ARG A 182 7.24 -13.88 -9.97
CA ARG A 182 6.47 -15.07 -10.28
C ARG A 182 5.19 -15.09 -9.45
N THR A 183 4.15 -15.74 -9.95
CA THR A 183 2.98 -16.09 -9.14
C THR A 183 3.17 -17.44 -8.47
N THR A 184 2.50 -17.65 -7.34
CA THR A 184 2.44 -18.94 -6.62
C THR A 184 1.15 -19.73 -6.91
N GLY A 185 0.22 -19.14 -7.68
CA GLY A 185 -1.03 -19.76 -8.07
C GLY A 185 -1.83 -18.88 -9.03
N PRO A 186 -2.90 -19.42 -9.63
CA PRO A 186 -3.81 -18.67 -10.46
C PRO A 186 -4.60 -17.65 -9.62
N VAL A 187 -5.02 -16.57 -10.26
CA VAL A 187 -5.93 -15.56 -9.69
C VAL A 187 -6.99 -15.28 -10.75
N PRO A 188 -8.09 -16.02 -10.74
CA PRO A 188 -9.16 -15.81 -11.71
C PRO A 188 -9.96 -14.53 -11.41
N GLY A 189 -10.59 -13.97 -12.46
CA GLY A 189 -11.45 -12.79 -12.35
C GLY A 189 -10.68 -11.48 -12.35
N ASP A 190 -11.36 -10.43 -11.89
CA ASP A 190 -10.84 -9.08 -11.87
C ASP A 190 -9.85 -8.86 -10.75
N VAL A 191 -8.73 -8.23 -11.09
CA VAL A 191 -7.60 -8.04 -10.19
C VAL A 191 -7.19 -6.57 -10.15
N LEU A 192 -7.09 -6.03 -8.94
CA LEU A 192 -6.41 -4.77 -8.67
C LEU A 192 -5.07 -5.05 -8.00
N VAL A 193 -3.97 -4.58 -8.60
CA VAL A 193 -2.65 -4.64 -7.94
C VAL A 193 -2.53 -3.46 -6.99
N ILE A 194 -2.06 -3.71 -5.76
CA ILE A 194 -1.75 -2.65 -4.78
C ILE A 194 -0.26 -2.62 -4.50
N ASP A 195 0.34 -1.42 -4.55
CA ASP A 195 1.70 -1.17 -4.06
C ASP A 195 1.72 0.10 -3.19
N ASP A 196 2.82 0.37 -2.52
CA ASP A 196 2.97 1.59 -1.73
C ASP A 196 3.43 2.78 -2.58
N VAL A 197 4.41 2.61 -3.48
CA VAL A 197 4.93 3.68 -4.33
C VAL A 197 5.23 3.17 -5.73
N VAL A 198 4.71 3.86 -6.73
CA VAL A 198 5.20 3.73 -8.09
C VAL A 198 6.31 4.75 -8.35
N THR A 199 7.46 4.26 -8.83
CA THR A 199 8.59 5.08 -9.29
C THR A 199 8.76 4.93 -10.80
N THR A 200 9.53 3.95 -11.24
CA THR A 200 9.69 3.66 -12.68
C THR A 200 8.52 2.90 -13.29
N GLY A 201 7.68 2.25 -12.49
CA GLY A 201 6.62 1.36 -12.96
C GLY A 201 7.06 -0.10 -13.18
N ALA A 202 8.35 -0.42 -13.09
CA ALA A 202 8.86 -1.76 -13.42
C ALA A 202 8.24 -2.89 -12.58
N THR A 203 7.99 -2.66 -11.27
CA THR A 203 7.32 -3.65 -10.41
C THR A 203 5.87 -3.84 -10.83
N ALA A 204 5.16 -2.76 -11.14
CA ALA A 204 3.78 -2.80 -11.59
C ALA A 204 3.67 -3.57 -12.92
N ALA A 205 4.48 -3.19 -13.91
CA ALA A 205 4.50 -3.82 -15.23
C ALA A 205 4.79 -5.32 -15.16
N GLU A 206 5.82 -5.72 -14.41
CA GLU A 206 6.16 -7.14 -14.27
C GLU A 206 5.08 -7.91 -13.48
N SER A 207 4.45 -7.28 -12.48
CA SER A 207 3.34 -7.88 -11.72
C SER A 207 2.13 -8.12 -12.62
N VAL A 208 1.73 -7.12 -13.42
CA VAL A 208 0.62 -7.22 -14.38
C VAL A 208 0.91 -8.30 -15.42
N ARG A 209 2.11 -8.30 -16.01
CA ARG A 209 2.53 -9.31 -17.00
C ARG A 209 2.40 -10.74 -16.44
N VAL A 210 2.88 -10.97 -15.23
CA VAL A 210 2.86 -12.30 -14.58
C VAL A 210 1.42 -12.73 -14.24
N LEU A 211 0.59 -11.80 -13.75
CA LEU A 211 -0.81 -12.07 -13.43
C LEU A 211 -1.64 -12.39 -14.68
N ARG A 212 -1.48 -11.61 -15.75
CA ARG A 212 -2.13 -11.87 -17.05
C ARG A 212 -1.72 -13.21 -17.63
N ALA A 213 -0.44 -13.56 -17.55
CA ALA A 213 0.06 -14.88 -17.98
C ALA A 213 -0.51 -16.04 -17.13
N ALA A 214 -0.99 -15.77 -15.93
CA ALA A 214 -1.67 -16.72 -15.05
C ALA A 214 -3.21 -16.70 -15.18
N GLY A 215 -3.76 -15.98 -16.18
CA GLY A 215 -5.19 -15.94 -16.48
C GLY A 215 -5.99 -14.86 -15.75
N ALA A 216 -5.34 -13.92 -15.04
CA ALA A 216 -6.01 -12.82 -14.37
C ALA A 216 -6.41 -11.71 -15.37
N HIS A 217 -7.57 -11.11 -15.16
CA HIS A 217 -7.94 -9.83 -15.78
C HIS A 217 -7.51 -8.68 -14.87
N VAL A 218 -6.35 -8.09 -15.14
CA VAL A 218 -5.85 -6.99 -14.31
C VAL A 218 -6.48 -5.68 -14.76
N THR A 219 -7.29 -5.08 -13.88
CA THR A 219 -8.07 -3.85 -14.13
C THR A 219 -7.25 -2.57 -13.88
N GLY A 220 -6.24 -2.64 -13.03
CA GLY A 220 -5.39 -1.49 -12.72
C GLY A 220 -4.40 -1.74 -11.60
N VAL A 221 -3.66 -0.69 -11.30
CA VAL A 221 -2.71 -0.62 -10.16
C VAL A 221 -3.08 0.57 -9.30
N LEU A 222 -3.22 0.39 -7.98
CA LEU A 222 -3.45 1.48 -7.04
C LEU A 222 -2.26 1.61 -6.09
N VAL A 223 -1.73 2.82 -5.95
CA VAL A 223 -0.59 3.11 -5.07
C VAL A 223 -0.88 4.28 -4.13
N LEU A 224 -0.22 4.29 -2.97
CA LEU A 224 -0.28 5.44 -2.05
C LEU A 224 0.36 6.68 -2.65
N ALA A 225 1.42 6.51 -3.45
CA ALA A 225 2.15 7.64 -4.02
C ALA A 225 2.84 7.33 -5.35
N ALA A 226 2.98 8.38 -6.18
CA ALA A 226 3.83 8.37 -7.36
C ALA A 226 5.05 9.30 -7.19
N ALA A 227 6.24 8.89 -7.66
CA ALA A 227 7.50 9.64 -7.59
C ALA A 227 7.93 10.13 -8.96
#